data_b7b6fc5319bd829e16a5d189ec3786ed
#
_entry.id   b7b6fc5319bd829e16a5d189ec3786ed
#
_cell.length_a   1.000
_cell.length_b   1.000
_cell.length_c   1.000
_cell.angle_alpha   90.00
_cell.angle_beta   90.00
_cell.angle_gamma   90.00
#
_symmetry.space_group_name_H-M   'P 1'
#
loop_
_entity.id
_entity.type
_entity.pdbx_description
1 polymer ?
#
loop_
_entity_poly.entity_id
_entity_poly.type
_entity_poly.pdbx_seq_one_letter_code
_entity_poly.pdbx_strand_id
1 'polypeptide(L)'
;MSSLKNLFSVDAELSKRTKLFISILGWCLLLGIWWLITAYEWINPYILPSPQKVFGSYAVLLSEKELISQIGYSVSINLLGYIQAVVIAIPLGFIIGLIPFFRELIIKQIGAARFTPLPATTAIFMAIFGVGLNLKIQFLAFGIFLYLLPAIVQRIDEIKTDDHLRAVKQTMITLNASPWQMFKHFYAPSVLSRFFPDIINLVAVSWTYIVIAELLNAQGGLGYLIYLATNRHTHIEQVYAIIILIILIGIIQDYLLKALDRKLFKFKYA
;
A
#
# COMPACT_ATOMS: atom_id res chain seq x y z
N MET A 1 -18.23 13.56 35.23
CA MET A 1 -18.46 12.11 35.12
C MET A 1 -19.18 11.67 33.85
N SER A 2 -19.90 12.53 33.11
CA SER A 2 -20.57 12.18 31.82
C SER A 2 -19.61 11.96 30.64
N SER A 3 -18.45 12.60 30.65
CA SER A 3 -17.46 12.51 29.55
C SER A 3 -16.77 11.15 29.44
N LEU A 4 -16.49 10.46 30.56
CA LEU A 4 -15.83 9.16 30.56
C LEU A 4 -16.77 8.03 30.11
N LYS A 5 -18.08 8.09 30.44
CA LYS A 5 -19.07 7.11 29.97
C LYS A 5 -19.21 7.12 28.44
N ASN A 6 -19.06 8.31 27.81
CA ASN A 6 -19.16 8.43 26.35
C ASN A 6 -17.92 7.87 25.62
N LEU A 7 -16.77 7.71 26.31
CA LEU A 7 -15.56 7.14 25.68
C LEU A 7 -15.71 5.64 25.35
N PHE A 8 -16.55 4.93 26.09
CA PHE A 8 -16.75 3.49 25.98
C PHE A 8 -18.15 3.10 25.50
N SER A 9 -18.97 4.09 25.11
CA SER A 9 -20.29 3.79 24.53
C SER A 9 -20.18 3.47 23.04
N VAL A 10 -20.98 2.50 22.60
CA VAL A 10 -21.10 2.14 21.18
C VAL A 10 -21.65 3.35 20.42
N ASP A 11 -21.14 3.61 19.23
CA ASP A 11 -21.53 4.70 18.32
C ASP A 11 -21.31 6.14 18.85
N ALA A 12 -20.54 6.32 19.93
CA ALA A 12 -20.24 7.66 20.43
C ALA A 12 -19.32 8.45 19.49
N GLU A 13 -19.74 9.62 19.09
CA GLU A 13 -18.89 10.57 18.38
C GLU A 13 -17.95 11.30 19.31
N LEU A 14 -16.66 11.01 19.20
CA LEU A 14 -15.61 11.66 19.95
C LEU A 14 -15.18 12.98 19.28
N SER A 15 -14.91 14.02 20.08
CA SER A 15 -14.38 15.26 19.57
C SER A 15 -13.01 15.05 18.89
N LYS A 16 -12.65 15.92 17.93
CA LYS A 16 -11.34 15.84 17.24
C LYS A 16 -10.16 15.87 18.21
N ARG A 17 -10.26 16.66 19.29
CA ARG A 17 -9.22 16.75 20.33
C ARG A 17 -9.10 15.45 21.12
N THR A 18 -10.23 14.84 21.49
CA THR A 18 -10.27 13.56 22.21
C THR A 18 -9.68 12.43 21.35
N LYS A 19 -10.05 12.38 20.06
CA LYS A 19 -9.47 11.41 19.10
C LYS A 19 -7.95 11.56 19.00
N LEU A 20 -7.45 12.79 18.89
CA LEU A 20 -6.00 13.06 18.83
C LEU A 20 -5.31 12.64 20.12
N PHE A 21 -5.86 13.00 21.28
CA PHE A 21 -5.29 12.63 22.58
C PHE A 21 -5.20 11.12 22.76
N ILE A 22 -6.27 10.38 22.45
CA ILE A 22 -6.29 8.92 22.54
C ILE A 22 -5.27 8.30 21.58
N SER A 23 -5.14 8.84 20.37
CA SER A 23 -4.15 8.38 19.39
C SER A 23 -2.72 8.57 19.89
N ILE A 24 -2.41 9.75 20.46
CA ILE A 24 -1.09 10.02 21.06
C ILE A 24 -0.83 9.09 22.24
N LEU A 25 -1.82 8.92 23.12
CA LEU A 25 -1.73 8.00 24.25
C LEU A 25 -1.42 6.56 23.79
N GLY A 26 -2.06 6.09 22.71
CA GLY A 26 -1.78 4.78 22.11
C GLY A 26 -0.32 4.64 21.67
N TRP A 27 0.24 5.63 21.00
CA TRP A 27 1.65 5.64 20.62
C TRP A 27 2.60 5.67 21.82
N CYS A 28 2.28 6.50 22.85
CA CYS A 28 3.04 6.56 24.08
C CYS A 28 3.03 5.22 24.84
N LEU A 29 1.87 4.54 24.86
CA LEU A 29 1.77 3.22 25.48
C LEU A 29 2.60 2.17 24.75
N LEU A 30 2.56 2.12 23.42
CA LEU A 30 3.37 1.20 22.62
C LEU A 30 4.87 1.42 22.84
N LEU A 31 5.33 2.68 22.80
CA LEU A 31 6.73 3.02 23.06
C LEU A 31 7.12 2.75 24.53
N GLY A 32 6.23 3.01 25.47
CA GLY A 32 6.44 2.73 26.90
C GLY A 32 6.56 1.25 27.18
N ILE A 33 5.68 0.43 26.59
CA ILE A 33 5.75 -1.05 26.69
C ILE A 33 7.06 -1.56 26.10
N TRP A 34 7.44 -1.10 24.91
CA TRP A 34 8.71 -1.48 24.29
C TRP A 34 9.90 -1.10 25.19
N TRP A 35 9.91 0.13 25.72
CA TRP A 35 10.96 0.58 26.64
C TRP A 35 11.01 -0.28 27.91
N LEU A 36 9.86 -0.58 28.53
CA LEU A 36 9.78 -1.43 29.73
C LEU A 36 10.33 -2.83 29.47
N ILE A 37 9.90 -3.50 28.39
CA ILE A 37 10.36 -4.86 28.04
C ILE A 37 11.89 -4.89 27.89
N THR A 38 12.46 -3.85 27.26
CA THR A 38 13.90 -3.78 27.02
C THR A 38 14.69 -3.29 28.24
N ALA A 39 14.10 -2.44 29.09
CA ALA A 39 14.74 -1.97 30.31
C ALA A 39 14.88 -3.07 31.39
N TYR A 40 13.91 -3.98 31.45
CA TYR A 40 13.92 -5.12 32.36
C TYR A 40 14.53 -6.39 31.72
N GLU A 41 15.05 -6.29 30.50
CA GLU A 41 15.67 -7.40 29.75
C GLU A 41 14.79 -8.66 29.64
N TRP A 42 13.45 -8.51 29.61
CA TRP A 42 12.53 -9.63 29.45
C TRP A 42 12.73 -10.37 28.12
N ILE A 43 13.25 -9.66 27.12
CA ILE A 43 13.65 -10.21 25.83
C ILE A 43 15.13 -9.88 25.62
N ASN A 44 15.89 -10.85 25.11
CA ASN A 44 17.30 -10.66 24.82
C ASN A 44 17.53 -9.42 23.93
N PRO A 45 18.44 -8.49 24.32
CA PRO A 45 18.74 -7.27 23.55
C PRO A 45 19.23 -7.52 22.11
N TYR A 46 19.74 -8.71 21.79
CA TYR A 46 20.06 -9.12 20.42
C TYR A 46 18.83 -9.49 19.59
N ILE A 47 17.67 -9.69 20.21
CA ILE A 47 16.39 -9.94 19.52
C ILE A 47 15.57 -8.67 19.49
N LEU A 48 15.43 -7.99 20.63
CA LEU A 48 14.67 -6.74 20.76
C LEU A 48 15.56 -5.65 21.35
N PRO A 49 16.18 -4.80 20.51
CA PRO A 49 17.01 -3.70 20.98
C PRO A 49 16.16 -2.60 21.65
N SER A 50 16.77 -1.86 22.56
CA SER A 50 16.11 -0.75 23.22
C SER A 50 15.80 0.40 22.24
N PRO A 51 14.75 1.19 22.48
CA PRO A 51 14.43 2.36 21.64
C PRO A 51 15.63 3.29 21.45
N GLN A 52 16.44 3.50 22.49
CA GLN A 52 17.61 4.37 22.44
C GLN A 52 18.65 3.86 21.43
N LYS A 53 18.92 2.53 21.39
CA LYS A 53 19.84 1.92 20.42
C LYS A 53 19.28 2.05 18.99
N VAL A 54 17.99 1.81 18.82
CA VAL A 54 17.33 1.91 17.52
C VAL A 54 17.38 3.34 16.98
N PHE A 55 16.98 4.33 17.77
CA PHE A 55 17.04 5.73 17.34
C PHE A 55 18.48 6.24 17.18
N GLY A 56 19.41 5.78 18.01
CA GLY A 56 20.83 6.10 17.90
C GLY A 56 21.46 5.55 16.60
N SER A 57 20.95 4.44 16.07
CA SER A 57 21.50 3.83 14.86
C SER A 57 21.27 4.67 13.59
N TYR A 58 20.33 5.63 13.59
CA TYR A 58 20.15 6.53 12.46
C TYR A 58 21.39 7.39 12.17
N ALA A 59 22.18 7.74 13.18
CA ALA A 59 23.42 8.48 12.96
C ALA A 59 24.39 7.69 12.05
N VAL A 60 24.58 6.40 12.34
CA VAL A 60 25.42 5.50 11.54
C VAL A 60 24.82 5.25 10.15
N LEU A 61 23.50 5.03 10.07
CA LEU A 61 22.81 4.83 8.79
C LEU A 61 22.95 6.05 7.88
N LEU A 62 22.91 7.27 8.43
CA LEU A 62 23.05 8.50 7.66
C LEU A 62 24.49 8.74 7.21
N SER A 63 25.49 8.53 8.09
CA SER A 63 26.89 8.86 7.81
C SER A 63 27.63 7.79 7.02
N GLU A 64 27.36 6.51 7.32
CA GLU A 64 28.15 5.40 6.75
C GLU A 64 27.40 4.60 5.68
N LYS A 65 26.06 4.66 5.65
CA LYS A 65 25.23 3.80 4.80
C LYS A 65 24.44 4.58 3.73
N GLU A 66 24.70 5.86 3.57
CA GLU A 66 24.01 6.69 2.58
C GLU A 66 22.48 6.55 2.63
N LEU A 67 21.91 6.53 3.83
CA LEU A 67 20.49 6.24 4.06
C LEU A 67 19.55 7.02 3.13
N ILE A 68 19.83 8.31 2.89
CA ILE A 68 18.99 9.16 2.03
C ILE A 68 18.99 8.67 0.58
N SER A 69 20.15 8.26 0.06
CA SER A 69 20.26 7.67 -1.26
C SER A 69 19.47 6.37 -1.37
N GLN A 70 19.56 5.52 -0.34
CA GLN A 70 18.83 4.24 -0.29
C GLN A 70 17.32 4.44 -0.17
N ILE A 71 16.86 5.45 0.57
CA ILE A 71 15.45 5.86 0.60
C ILE A 71 14.99 6.27 -0.81
N GLY A 72 15.74 7.15 -1.46
CA GLY A 72 15.43 7.62 -2.82
C GLY A 72 15.34 6.46 -3.82
N TYR A 73 16.23 5.49 -3.69
CA TYR A 73 16.23 4.29 -4.52
C TYR A 73 14.97 3.45 -4.32
N SER A 74 14.63 3.07 -3.07
CA SER A 74 13.42 2.28 -2.78
C SER A 74 12.13 3.01 -3.16
N VAL A 75 12.03 4.31 -2.86
CA VAL A 75 10.87 5.13 -3.23
C VAL A 75 10.69 5.19 -4.73
N SER A 76 11.77 5.37 -5.49
CA SER A 76 11.72 5.45 -6.96
C SER A 76 11.24 4.14 -7.57
N ILE A 77 11.77 2.99 -7.11
CA ILE A 77 11.36 1.67 -7.60
C ILE A 77 9.91 1.38 -7.22
N ASN A 78 9.53 1.69 -5.97
CA ASN A 78 8.17 1.51 -5.49
C ASN A 78 7.19 2.31 -6.36
N LEU A 79 7.48 3.57 -6.61
CA LEU A 79 6.64 4.44 -7.42
C LEU A 79 6.53 3.95 -8.87
N LEU A 80 7.65 3.59 -9.50
CA LEU A 80 7.67 3.11 -10.89
C LEU A 80 6.86 1.82 -11.05
N GLY A 81 7.10 0.81 -10.20
CA GLY A 81 6.37 -0.45 -10.25
C GLY A 81 4.88 -0.27 -9.93
N TYR A 82 4.57 0.62 -8.99
CA TYR A 82 3.19 0.91 -8.62
C TYR A 82 2.42 1.62 -9.74
N ILE A 83 3.01 2.64 -10.35
CA ILE A 83 2.42 3.35 -11.50
C ILE A 83 2.21 2.37 -12.66
N GLN A 84 3.19 1.52 -12.96
CA GLN A 84 3.07 0.51 -14.01
C GLN A 84 1.89 -0.42 -13.73
N ALA A 85 1.73 -0.93 -12.50
CA ALA A 85 0.60 -1.77 -12.12
C ALA A 85 -0.74 -1.07 -12.33
N VAL A 86 -0.88 0.18 -11.90
CA VAL A 86 -2.11 0.99 -12.03
C VAL A 86 -2.43 1.25 -13.50
N VAL A 87 -1.44 1.67 -14.29
CA VAL A 87 -1.61 1.97 -15.73
C VAL A 87 -2.06 0.74 -16.52
N ILE A 88 -1.61 -0.44 -16.15
CA ILE A 88 -2.02 -1.69 -16.80
C ILE A 88 -3.36 -2.20 -16.25
N ALA A 89 -3.56 -2.15 -14.92
CA ALA A 89 -4.77 -2.68 -14.28
C ALA A 89 -6.04 -1.92 -14.67
N ILE A 90 -5.97 -0.59 -14.81
CA ILE A 90 -7.16 0.22 -15.11
C ILE A 90 -7.78 -0.15 -16.46
N PRO A 91 -7.08 -0.06 -17.61
CA PRO A 91 -7.69 -0.39 -18.89
C PRO A 91 -8.11 -1.86 -18.98
N LEU A 92 -7.29 -2.80 -18.51
CA LEU A 92 -7.64 -4.21 -18.49
C LEU A 92 -8.86 -4.49 -17.59
N GLY A 93 -8.94 -3.86 -16.42
CA GLY A 93 -10.06 -3.98 -15.52
C GLY A 93 -11.37 -3.46 -16.13
N PHE A 94 -11.34 -2.36 -16.88
CA PHE A 94 -12.51 -1.89 -17.63
C PHE A 94 -12.92 -2.85 -18.74
N ILE A 95 -11.98 -3.40 -19.51
CA ILE A 95 -12.24 -4.38 -20.55
C ILE A 95 -12.91 -5.62 -19.95
N ILE A 96 -12.31 -6.18 -18.90
CA ILE A 96 -12.80 -7.39 -18.23
C ILE A 96 -14.14 -7.13 -17.52
N GLY A 97 -14.27 -5.99 -16.85
CA GLY A 97 -15.47 -5.67 -16.06
C GLY A 97 -16.69 -5.30 -16.89
N LEU A 98 -16.49 -4.67 -18.05
CA LEU A 98 -17.59 -4.18 -18.90
C LEU A 98 -17.96 -5.14 -20.02
N ILE A 99 -17.02 -5.94 -20.54
CA ILE A 99 -17.26 -6.84 -21.69
C ILE A 99 -17.41 -8.28 -21.16
N PRO A 100 -18.63 -8.86 -21.24
CA PRO A 100 -18.91 -10.19 -20.67
C PRO A 100 -17.99 -11.31 -21.18
N PHE A 101 -17.63 -11.29 -22.45
CA PHE A 101 -16.73 -12.29 -23.03
C PHE A 101 -15.36 -12.35 -22.31
N PHE A 102 -14.70 -11.19 -22.15
CA PHE A 102 -13.40 -11.14 -21.46
C PHE A 102 -13.52 -11.41 -19.97
N ARG A 103 -14.67 -11.07 -19.39
CA ARG A 103 -14.94 -11.35 -17.98
C ARG A 103 -14.96 -12.86 -17.72
N GLU A 104 -15.81 -13.61 -18.45
CA GLU A 104 -15.93 -15.07 -18.26
C GLU A 104 -14.64 -15.80 -18.62
N LEU A 105 -13.88 -15.25 -19.58
CA LEU A 105 -12.61 -15.82 -20.00
C LEU A 105 -11.52 -15.73 -18.91
N ILE A 106 -11.46 -14.65 -18.12
CA ILE A 106 -10.24 -14.31 -17.35
C ILE A 106 -10.48 -14.18 -15.84
N ILE A 107 -11.71 -13.86 -15.38
CA ILE A 107 -11.93 -13.50 -13.98
C ILE A 107 -11.57 -14.61 -12.98
N LYS A 108 -11.83 -15.86 -13.33
CA LYS A 108 -11.53 -17.03 -12.49
C LYS A 108 -10.01 -17.25 -12.35
N GLN A 109 -9.27 -17.10 -13.45
CA GLN A 109 -7.82 -17.25 -13.49
C GLN A 109 -7.12 -16.17 -12.67
N ILE A 110 -7.57 -14.92 -12.79
CA ILE A 110 -7.04 -13.81 -11.99
C ILE A 110 -7.37 -14.02 -10.51
N GLY A 111 -8.59 -14.49 -10.20
CA GLY A 111 -8.98 -14.83 -8.85
C GLY A 111 -8.05 -15.89 -8.23
N ALA A 112 -7.67 -16.92 -9.01
CA ALA A 112 -6.73 -17.95 -8.59
C ALA A 112 -5.28 -17.43 -8.49
N ALA A 113 -4.86 -16.54 -9.38
CA ALA A 113 -3.48 -16.03 -9.41
C ALA A 113 -3.09 -15.25 -8.13
N ARG A 114 -4.06 -14.69 -7.40
CA ARG A 114 -3.81 -14.02 -6.11
C ARG A 114 -3.27 -14.94 -5.01
N PHE A 115 -3.51 -16.25 -5.13
CA PHE A 115 -2.99 -17.23 -4.18
C PHE A 115 -1.53 -17.63 -4.46
N THR A 116 -0.93 -17.09 -5.53
CA THR A 116 0.48 -17.34 -5.84
C THR A 116 1.36 -16.68 -4.77
N PRO A 117 2.20 -17.43 -4.05
CA PRO A 117 3.12 -16.85 -3.09
C PRO A 117 4.22 -16.09 -3.85
N LEU A 118 4.13 -14.76 -3.86
CA LEU A 118 5.00 -13.90 -4.66
C LEU A 118 6.49 -14.17 -4.44
N PRO A 119 6.99 -14.38 -3.20
CA PRO A 119 8.41 -14.72 -2.99
C PRO A 119 8.86 -16.00 -3.73
N ALA A 120 7.96 -16.97 -3.93
CA ALA A 120 8.29 -18.20 -4.66
C ALA A 120 8.47 -17.96 -6.17
N THR A 121 7.92 -16.89 -6.72
CA THR A 121 8.06 -16.55 -8.16
C THR A 121 9.36 -15.82 -8.48
N THR A 122 10.18 -15.48 -7.50
CA THR A 122 11.38 -14.66 -7.67
C THR A 122 12.35 -15.27 -8.68
N ALA A 123 12.57 -16.59 -8.64
CA ALA A 123 13.46 -17.29 -9.59
C ALA A 123 12.96 -17.14 -11.03
N ILE A 124 11.64 -17.17 -11.24
CA ILE A 124 11.02 -16.98 -12.56
C ILE A 124 11.25 -15.54 -13.04
N PHE A 125 11.04 -14.54 -12.14
CA PHE A 125 11.30 -13.15 -12.47
C PHE A 125 12.78 -12.90 -12.77
N MET A 126 13.71 -13.52 -12.03
CA MET A 126 15.15 -13.46 -12.33
C MET A 126 15.49 -14.04 -13.71
N ALA A 127 14.88 -15.16 -14.07
CA ALA A 127 15.12 -15.78 -15.37
C ALA A 127 14.60 -14.93 -16.53
N ILE A 128 13.47 -14.22 -16.35
CA ILE A 128 12.86 -13.41 -17.41
C ILE A 128 13.47 -12.01 -17.51
N PHE A 129 13.69 -11.33 -16.37
CA PHE A 129 14.08 -9.93 -16.32
C PHE A 129 15.55 -9.71 -15.91
N GLY A 130 16.29 -10.79 -15.66
CA GLY A 130 17.66 -10.74 -15.16
C GLY A 130 17.73 -10.27 -13.70
N VAL A 131 18.95 -9.95 -13.24
CA VAL A 131 19.21 -9.40 -11.91
C VAL A 131 19.44 -7.89 -12.03
N GLY A 132 18.68 -7.07 -11.31
CA GLY A 132 18.83 -5.61 -11.34
C GLY A 132 17.55 -4.84 -11.09
N LEU A 133 17.57 -3.57 -11.51
CA LEU A 133 16.47 -2.63 -11.29
C LEU A 133 15.14 -3.10 -11.92
N ASN A 134 15.22 -3.62 -13.16
CA ASN A 134 14.05 -4.05 -13.91
C ASN A 134 13.33 -5.21 -13.20
N LEU A 135 14.06 -6.18 -12.66
CA LEU A 135 13.50 -7.26 -11.85
C LEU A 135 12.62 -6.71 -10.72
N LYS A 136 13.13 -5.75 -9.96
CA LYS A 136 12.44 -5.18 -8.78
C LYS A 136 11.16 -4.46 -9.20
N ILE A 137 11.21 -3.68 -10.27
CA ILE A 137 10.05 -2.95 -10.80
C ILE A 137 8.97 -3.93 -11.28
N GLN A 138 9.34 -4.94 -12.09
CA GLN A 138 8.39 -5.90 -12.66
C GLN A 138 7.79 -6.82 -11.58
N PHE A 139 8.59 -7.25 -10.62
CA PHE A 139 8.13 -8.04 -9.48
C PHE A 139 7.09 -7.29 -8.65
N LEU A 140 7.38 -6.02 -8.31
CA LEU A 140 6.44 -5.17 -7.61
C LEU A 140 5.18 -4.91 -8.43
N ALA A 141 5.34 -4.53 -9.70
CA ALA A 141 4.21 -4.25 -10.60
C ALA A 141 3.27 -5.45 -10.73
N PHE A 142 3.82 -6.64 -10.92
CA PHE A 142 3.03 -7.87 -11.00
C PHE A 142 2.30 -8.15 -9.69
N GLY A 143 2.99 -8.05 -8.54
CA GLY A 143 2.37 -8.29 -7.25
C GLY A 143 1.18 -7.36 -6.98
N ILE A 144 1.33 -6.07 -7.25
CA ILE A 144 0.25 -5.08 -7.08
C ILE A 144 -0.87 -5.28 -8.12
N PHE A 145 -0.51 -5.59 -9.36
CA PHE A 145 -1.47 -5.86 -10.44
C PHE A 145 -2.44 -6.99 -10.10
N LEU A 146 -1.97 -8.07 -9.47
CA LEU A 146 -2.82 -9.20 -9.06
C LEU A 146 -3.96 -8.80 -8.10
N TYR A 147 -3.78 -7.74 -7.34
CA TYR A 147 -4.81 -7.22 -6.42
C TYR A 147 -5.63 -6.08 -7.05
N LEU A 148 -5.00 -5.19 -7.82
CA LEU A 148 -5.70 -4.06 -8.45
C LEU A 148 -6.71 -4.52 -9.50
N LEU A 149 -6.35 -5.50 -10.31
CA LEU A 149 -7.20 -5.94 -11.42
C LEU A 149 -8.56 -6.49 -10.97
N PRO A 150 -8.66 -7.43 -10.02
CA PRO A 150 -9.96 -7.85 -9.51
C PRO A 150 -10.68 -6.75 -8.71
N ALA A 151 -9.95 -5.85 -8.03
CA ALA A 151 -10.58 -4.75 -7.32
C ALA A 151 -11.35 -3.81 -8.26
N ILE A 152 -10.77 -3.41 -9.40
CA ILE A 152 -11.48 -2.55 -10.35
C ILE A 152 -12.71 -3.26 -10.97
N VAL A 153 -12.62 -4.57 -11.24
CA VAL A 153 -13.78 -5.36 -11.72
C VAL A 153 -14.88 -5.38 -10.66
N GLN A 154 -14.52 -5.56 -9.39
CA GLN A 154 -15.47 -5.49 -8.27
C GLN A 154 -16.15 -4.10 -8.18
N ARG A 155 -15.41 -3.00 -8.34
CA ARG A 155 -16.00 -1.65 -8.35
C ARG A 155 -16.98 -1.45 -9.52
N ILE A 156 -16.71 -2.05 -10.67
CA ILE A 156 -17.65 -2.05 -11.80
C ILE A 156 -18.95 -2.79 -11.45
N ASP A 157 -18.85 -3.91 -10.71
CA ASP A 157 -20.04 -4.67 -10.31
C ASP A 157 -20.87 -3.90 -9.26
N GLU A 158 -20.22 -3.26 -8.30
CA GLU A 158 -20.90 -2.40 -7.33
C GLU A 158 -21.70 -1.28 -8.01
N ILE A 159 -21.16 -0.66 -9.08
CA ILE A 159 -21.87 0.36 -9.84
C ILE A 159 -23.08 -0.21 -10.57
N LYS A 160 -22.99 -1.45 -11.06
CA LYS A 160 -24.11 -2.12 -11.74
C LYS A 160 -25.28 -2.43 -10.80
N THR A 161 -24.99 -2.62 -9.51
CA THR A 161 -25.98 -2.96 -8.49
C THR A 161 -26.51 -1.77 -7.70
N ASP A 162 -25.86 -0.62 -7.78
CA ASP A 162 -26.23 0.62 -7.09
C ASP A 162 -27.47 1.26 -7.76
N ASP A 163 -28.60 1.38 -7.02
CA ASP A 163 -29.85 1.85 -7.57
C ASP A 163 -29.82 3.30 -8.03
N HIS A 164 -29.08 4.17 -7.32
CA HIS A 164 -28.90 5.57 -7.72
C HIS A 164 -28.16 5.66 -9.07
N LEU A 165 -27.08 4.91 -9.22
CA LEU A 165 -26.30 4.90 -10.46
C LEU A 165 -27.03 4.21 -11.60
N ARG A 166 -27.93 3.27 -11.33
CA ARG A 166 -28.86 2.71 -12.32
C ARG A 166 -29.77 3.78 -12.90
N ALA A 167 -30.33 4.65 -12.06
CA ALA A 167 -31.18 5.75 -12.54
C ALA A 167 -30.40 6.71 -13.44
N VAL A 168 -29.16 7.08 -13.05
CA VAL A 168 -28.28 7.91 -13.88
C VAL A 168 -27.97 7.23 -15.22
N LYS A 169 -27.63 5.94 -15.20
CA LYS A 169 -27.41 5.17 -16.42
C LYS A 169 -28.64 5.16 -17.33
N GLN A 170 -29.84 4.95 -16.77
CA GLN A 170 -31.08 4.93 -17.52
C GLN A 170 -31.34 6.28 -18.18
N THR A 171 -31.09 7.37 -17.47
CA THR A 171 -31.21 8.74 -18.03
C THR A 171 -30.26 8.92 -19.21
N MET A 172 -29.00 8.47 -19.12
CA MET A 172 -28.07 8.56 -20.24
C MET A 172 -28.52 7.74 -21.46
N ILE A 173 -29.10 6.55 -21.23
CA ILE A 173 -29.68 5.71 -22.28
C ILE A 173 -30.85 6.44 -22.95
N THR A 174 -31.76 7.06 -22.18
CA THR A 174 -32.89 7.83 -22.69
C THR A 174 -32.44 9.03 -23.53
N LEU A 175 -31.29 9.64 -23.14
CA LEU A 175 -30.66 10.72 -23.92
C LEU A 175 -29.85 10.21 -25.12
N ASN A 176 -29.96 8.93 -25.46
CA ASN A 176 -29.26 8.30 -26.57
C ASN A 176 -27.72 8.47 -26.54
N ALA A 177 -27.13 8.39 -25.33
CA ALA A 177 -25.69 8.50 -25.16
C ALA A 177 -24.95 7.36 -25.88
N SER A 178 -23.92 7.69 -26.65
CA SER A 178 -23.07 6.71 -27.32
C SER A 178 -22.28 5.87 -26.33
N PRO A 179 -21.79 4.67 -26.71
CA PRO A 179 -20.96 3.82 -25.82
C PRO A 179 -19.74 4.55 -25.25
N TRP A 180 -19.11 5.43 -26.05
CA TRP A 180 -17.98 6.24 -25.59
C TRP A 180 -18.38 7.33 -24.59
N GLN A 181 -19.53 7.99 -24.82
CA GLN A 181 -20.10 8.94 -23.86
C GLN A 181 -20.47 8.25 -22.54
N MET A 182 -21.08 7.06 -22.62
CA MET A 182 -21.39 6.24 -21.46
C MET A 182 -20.12 5.85 -20.69
N PHE A 183 -19.06 5.43 -21.38
CA PHE A 183 -17.78 5.14 -20.75
C PHE A 183 -17.17 6.38 -20.08
N LYS A 184 -17.05 7.48 -20.84
CA LYS A 184 -16.34 8.69 -20.39
C LYS A 184 -17.06 9.43 -19.25
N HIS A 185 -18.38 9.51 -19.30
CA HIS A 185 -19.17 10.36 -18.39
C HIS A 185 -19.88 9.58 -17.27
N PHE A 186 -19.98 8.25 -17.39
CA PHE A 186 -20.61 7.41 -16.38
C PHE A 186 -19.65 6.40 -15.77
N TYR A 187 -19.16 5.42 -16.55
CA TYR A 187 -18.35 4.34 -15.99
C TYR A 187 -17.00 4.82 -15.44
N ALA A 188 -16.23 5.58 -16.22
CA ALA A 188 -14.89 5.97 -15.79
C ALA A 188 -14.89 6.82 -14.50
N PRO A 189 -15.66 7.91 -14.36
CA PRO A 189 -15.66 8.69 -13.13
C PRO A 189 -16.26 7.93 -11.95
N SER A 190 -17.33 7.14 -12.14
CA SER A 190 -17.98 6.38 -11.08
C SER A 190 -17.08 5.25 -10.55
N VAL A 191 -16.40 4.52 -11.45
CA VAL A 191 -15.49 3.42 -11.07
C VAL A 191 -14.23 3.98 -10.43
N LEU A 192 -13.56 4.94 -11.06
CA LEU A 192 -12.27 5.45 -10.58
C LEU A 192 -12.38 6.12 -9.22
N SER A 193 -13.47 6.84 -8.95
CA SER A 193 -13.68 7.45 -7.63
C SER A 193 -13.85 6.42 -6.51
N ARG A 194 -14.41 5.25 -6.79
CA ARG A 194 -14.56 4.13 -5.84
C ARG A 194 -13.32 3.23 -5.78
N PHE A 195 -12.56 3.17 -6.87
CA PHE A 195 -11.35 2.37 -6.98
C PHE A 195 -10.11 3.04 -6.36
N PHE A 196 -10.06 4.37 -6.31
CA PHE A 196 -8.91 5.10 -5.79
C PHE A 196 -8.54 4.73 -4.33
N PRO A 197 -9.49 4.50 -3.42
CA PRO A 197 -9.20 3.94 -2.10
C PRO A 197 -8.49 2.57 -2.13
N ASP A 198 -8.78 1.71 -3.11
CA ASP A 198 -8.09 0.44 -3.27
C ASP A 198 -6.62 0.67 -3.66
N ILE A 199 -6.36 1.65 -4.54
CA ILE A 199 -5.00 2.11 -4.86
C ILE A 199 -4.29 2.56 -3.57
N ILE A 200 -4.90 3.37 -2.73
CA ILE A 200 -4.30 3.84 -1.46
C ILE A 200 -3.99 2.65 -0.52
N ASN A 201 -4.93 1.74 -0.35
CA ASN A 201 -4.79 0.61 0.57
C ASN A 201 -3.66 -0.35 0.17
N LEU A 202 -3.38 -0.49 -1.12
CA LEU A 202 -2.32 -1.36 -1.62
C LEU A 202 -0.91 -0.77 -1.50
N VAL A 203 -0.76 0.49 -1.09
CA VAL A 203 0.56 1.08 -0.81
C VAL A 203 1.30 0.30 0.27
N ALA A 204 0.62 -0.10 1.35
CA ALA A 204 1.25 -0.90 2.40
C ALA A 204 1.77 -2.25 1.86
N VAL A 205 1.03 -2.88 0.95
CA VAL A 205 1.43 -4.12 0.28
C VAL A 205 2.63 -3.88 -0.63
N SER A 206 2.69 -2.75 -1.32
CA SER A 206 3.81 -2.42 -2.21
C SER A 206 5.14 -2.32 -1.46
N TRP A 207 5.13 -1.74 -0.26
CA TRP A 207 6.33 -1.68 0.59
C TRP A 207 6.81 -3.06 1.03
N THR A 208 5.89 -3.99 1.31
CA THR A 208 6.25 -5.38 1.60
C THR A 208 6.95 -6.03 0.41
N TYR A 209 6.42 -5.84 -0.79
CA TYR A 209 6.97 -6.47 -2.00
C TYR A 209 8.32 -5.88 -2.42
N ILE A 210 8.50 -4.56 -2.31
CA ILE A 210 9.78 -3.95 -2.67
C ILE A 210 10.91 -4.39 -1.74
N VAL A 211 10.64 -4.48 -0.43
CA VAL A 211 11.63 -4.96 0.54
C VAL A 211 12.04 -6.39 0.20
N ILE A 212 11.10 -7.28 -0.13
CA ILE A 212 11.41 -8.65 -0.57
C ILE A 212 12.28 -8.65 -1.83
N ALA A 213 11.93 -7.85 -2.84
CA ALA A 213 12.70 -7.76 -4.07
C ALA A 213 14.12 -7.20 -3.84
N GLU A 214 14.29 -6.27 -2.91
CA GLU A 214 15.59 -5.70 -2.53
C GLU A 214 16.44 -6.64 -1.69
N LEU A 215 15.82 -7.48 -0.83
CA LEU A 215 16.53 -8.52 -0.08
C LEU A 215 17.10 -9.60 -0.99
N LEU A 216 16.36 -9.99 -2.02
CA LEU A 216 16.74 -11.06 -2.95
C LEU A 216 17.82 -10.63 -3.93
N ASN A 217 17.82 -9.36 -4.31
CA ASN A 217 18.82 -8.77 -5.19
C ASN A 217 19.45 -7.54 -4.52
N ALA A 218 20.40 -7.80 -3.63
CA ALA A 218 20.98 -6.83 -2.70
C ALA A 218 21.94 -5.82 -3.39
N GLN A 219 21.41 -4.99 -4.29
CA GLN A 219 22.18 -3.97 -5.03
C GLN A 219 21.84 -2.53 -4.63
N GLY A 220 21.01 -2.33 -3.61
CA GLY A 220 20.60 -1.01 -3.12
C GLY A 220 19.15 -1.02 -2.62
N GLY A 221 18.81 0.02 -1.86
CA GLY A 221 17.51 0.23 -1.25
C GLY A 221 17.47 -0.10 0.23
N LEU A 222 16.31 0.13 0.84
CA LEU A 222 16.10 -0.11 2.27
C LEU A 222 16.17 -1.61 2.61
N GLY A 223 15.66 -2.47 1.73
CA GLY A 223 15.80 -3.93 1.88
C GLY A 223 17.25 -4.39 1.79
N TYR A 224 18.08 -3.75 0.95
CA TYR A 224 19.52 -3.99 0.92
C TYR A 224 20.19 -3.64 2.25
N LEU A 225 19.83 -2.52 2.87
CA LEU A 225 20.36 -2.16 4.19
C LEU A 225 19.94 -3.18 5.26
N ILE A 226 18.69 -3.68 5.21
CA ILE A 226 18.24 -4.77 6.09
C ILE A 226 19.08 -6.03 5.87
N TYR A 227 19.33 -6.40 4.60
CA TYR A 227 20.18 -7.55 4.26
C TYR A 227 21.59 -7.41 4.87
N LEU A 228 22.23 -6.25 4.72
CA LEU A 228 23.56 -6.00 5.29
C LEU A 228 23.56 -6.09 6.83
N ALA A 229 22.55 -5.51 7.49
CA ALA A 229 22.43 -5.54 8.94
C ALA A 229 22.17 -6.96 9.48
N THR A 230 21.38 -7.77 8.75
CA THR A 230 21.01 -9.12 9.14
C THR A 230 22.15 -10.12 8.92
N ASN A 231 22.85 -10.08 7.78
CA ASN A 231 23.89 -11.04 7.43
C ASN A 231 25.13 -10.96 8.34
N ARG A 232 25.38 -9.79 8.91
CA ARG A 232 26.48 -9.61 9.86
C ARG A 232 26.10 -9.90 11.31
N HIS A 233 24.83 -10.23 11.59
CA HIS A 233 24.25 -10.53 12.91
C HIS A 233 24.57 -9.54 14.05
N THR A 234 25.11 -8.37 13.73
CA THR A 234 25.70 -7.45 14.71
C THR A 234 24.89 -6.17 14.89
N HIS A 235 23.92 -5.88 14.00
CA HIS A 235 23.24 -4.59 13.93
C HIS A 235 21.72 -4.69 13.81
N ILE A 236 21.12 -5.50 14.70
CA ILE A 236 19.66 -5.70 14.70
C ILE A 236 18.91 -4.38 14.94
N GLU A 237 19.50 -3.43 15.69
CA GLU A 237 18.96 -2.10 15.90
C GLU A 237 18.78 -1.31 14.60
N GLN A 238 19.65 -1.52 13.60
CA GLN A 238 19.50 -0.89 12.28
C GLN A 238 18.32 -1.47 11.51
N VAL A 239 18.04 -2.78 11.64
CA VAL A 239 16.87 -3.42 11.03
C VAL A 239 15.59 -2.78 11.56
N TYR A 240 15.46 -2.63 12.88
CA TYR A 240 14.30 -1.98 13.49
C TYR A 240 14.17 -0.51 13.06
N ALA A 241 15.27 0.23 12.99
CA ALA A 241 15.28 1.61 12.51
C ALA A 241 14.77 1.71 11.06
N ILE A 242 15.24 0.83 10.17
CA ILE A 242 14.81 0.82 8.77
C ILE A 242 13.33 0.43 8.65
N ILE A 243 12.84 -0.52 9.45
CA ILE A 243 11.41 -0.88 9.46
C ILE A 243 10.56 0.32 9.90
N ILE A 244 10.95 1.02 10.96
CA ILE A 244 10.25 2.24 11.41
C ILE A 244 10.25 3.29 10.30
N LEU A 245 11.36 3.47 9.61
CA LEU A 245 11.48 4.40 8.50
C LEU A 245 10.54 4.04 7.33
N ILE A 246 10.46 2.76 6.96
CA ILE A 246 9.53 2.27 5.92
C ILE A 246 8.09 2.58 6.31
N ILE A 247 7.71 2.35 7.57
CA ILE A 247 6.38 2.68 8.08
C ILE A 247 6.10 4.18 7.94
N LEU A 248 7.05 5.04 8.31
CA LEU A 248 6.91 6.50 8.19
C LEU A 248 6.74 6.95 6.73
N ILE A 249 7.56 6.40 5.83
CA ILE A 249 7.45 6.71 4.40
C ILE A 249 6.10 6.23 3.85
N GLY A 250 5.65 5.04 4.23
CA GLY A 250 4.33 4.51 3.86
C GLY A 250 3.18 5.40 4.33
N ILE A 251 3.24 5.90 5.58
CA ILE A 251 2.25 6.85 6.13
C ILE A 251 2.24 8.17 5.33
N ILE A 252 3.41 8.70 4.99
CA ILE A 252 3.52 9.92 4.18
C ILE A 252 2.90 9.70 2.80
N GLN A 253 3.21 8.58 2.17
CA GLN A 253 2.68 8.23 0.85
C GLN A 253 1.15 8.04 0.88
N ASP A 254 0.62 7.37 1.90
CA ASP A 254 -0.83 7.22 2.14
C ASP A 254 -1.51 8.59 2.28
N TYR A 255 -0.92 9.48 3.08
CA TYR A 255 -1.44 10.83 3.25
C TYR A 255 -1.45 11.64 1.96
N LEU A 256 -0.37 11.57 1.17
CA LEU A 256 -0.27 12.24 -0.13
C LEU A 256 -1.30 11.72 -1.13
N LEU A 257 -1.51 10.40 -1.18
CA LEU A 257 -2.51 9.80 -2.05
C LEU A 257 -3.94 10.13 -1.61
N LYS A 258 -4.23 10.18 -0.32
CA LYS A 258 -5.53 10.66 0.19
C LYS A 258 -5.79 12.14 -0.14
N ALA A 259 -4.75 12.97 -0.12
CA ALA A 259 -4.87 14.36 -0.58
C ALA A 259 -5.14 14.45 -2.08
N LEU A 260 -4.50 13.57 -2.88
CA LEU A 260 -4.74 13.46 -4.31
C LEU A 260 -6.16 12.98 -4.62
N ASP A 261 -6.68 11.98 -3.89
CA ASP A 261 -8.07 11.50 -4.02
C ASP A 261 -9.08 12.64 -3.85
N ARG A 262 -8.91 13.44 -2.79
CA ARG A 262 -9.78 14.62 -2.54
C ARG A 262 -9.69 15.66 -3.64
N LYS A 263 -8.53 15.83 -4.26
CA LYS A 263 -8.34 16.80 -5.35
C LYS A 263 -8.94 16.31 -6.66
N LEU A 264 -8.79 15.02 -6.97
CA LEU A 264 -9.30 14.42 -8.21
C LEU A 264 -10.81 14.22 -8.19
N PHE A 265 -11.36 13.79 -7.06
CA PHE A 265 -12.77 13.40 -6.93
C PHE A 265 -13.52 14.32 -5.95
N LYS A 266 -13.47 15.63 -6.20
CA LYS A 266 -14.15 16.64 -5.36
C LYS A 266 -15.62 16.34 -5.12
N PHE A 267 -16.32 15.82 -6.13
CA PHE A 267 -17.73 15.46 -6.06
C PHE A 267 -18.06 14.34 -5.04
N LYS A 268 -17.06 13.54 -4.64
CA LYS A 268 -17.19 12.50 -3.62
C LYS A 268 -17.22 13.07 -2.21
N TYR A 269 -16.71 14.29 -2.02
CA TYR A 269 -16.51 14.95 -0.73
C TYR A 269 -17.35 16.24 -0.59
N ALA A 270 -18.13 16.59 -1.63
CA ALA A 270 -19.11 17.65 -1.59
C ALA A 270 -20.41 17.14 -0.96
#